data_baddfa3eb75594e1d5ac7f3829e1e40b
#
_entry.id   baddfa3eb75594e1d5ac7f3829e1e40b
#
_cell.length_a   1.000
_cell.length_b   1.000
_cell.length_c   1.000
_cell.angle_alpha   90.00
_cell.angle_beta   90.00
_cell.angle_gamma   90.00
#
_symmetry.space_group_name_H-M   'P 1'
#
loop_
_entity.id
_entity.type
_entity.pdbx_description
1 polymer ?
#
loop_
_entity_poly.entity_id
_entity_poly.type
_entity_poly.pdbx_seq_one_letter_code
_entity_poly.pdbx_strand_id
1 'polypeptide(L)'
;MKIMTTLATGIVMLSASASILAADKTAQTDTYQQAYAIHALYHPGNKQPSATLVTQQYTQDYAALFSNTKKVTAEQFAQFEQARLDPVLKQRREMSLKQAHVRYGILDKTKDQKLTLKEFQASGEKTFDGFDQNQDGLINAEDAKLAGANTGTHDGFRAKLPISMPMPSNVNEFIAQYGQGKNYVTLGDYLTARDKQYFETDTNQDLIVTEQEYVDEFMQRFDRNLATGTTQMQEIAGQQFKAIAKGKTTIQANDIKQYAKKVGQASAQ
;
A
#
# COMPACT_ATOMS: atom_id res chain seq x y z
N MET A 1 -28.32 -53.35 40.87
CA MET A 1 -28.65 -53.22 39.44
C MET A 1 -27.73 -52.17 38.83
N LYS A 2 -26.67 -52.64 38.14
CA LYS A 2 -25.64 -51.79 37.57
C LYS A 2 -26.03 -51.49 36.11
N ILE A 3 -26.18 -50.23 35.77
CA ILE A 3 -26.37 -49.77 34.39
C ILE A 3 -25.00 -49.36 33.85
N MET A 4 -24.48 -50.10 32.89
CA MET A 4 -23.31 -49.76 32.11
C MET A 4 -23.71 -48.80 30.99
N THR A 5 -23.10 -47.63 30.98
CA THR A 5 -23.23 -46.66 29.85
C THR A 5 -21.98 -46.81 28.98
N THR A 6 -22.19 -47.26 27.76
CA THR A 6 -21.17 -47.43 26.74
C THR A 6 -20.84 -46.07 26.12
N LEU A 7 -19.59 -45.60 26.20
CA LEU A 7 -19.08 -44.46 25.46
C LEU A 7 -18.79 -44.91 24.02
N ALA A 8 -19.45 -44.31 23.09
CA ALA A 8 -19.12 -44.39 21.67
C ALA A 8 -18.08 -43.32 21.34
N THR A 9 -16.85 -43.73 21.09
CA THR A 9 -15.77 -42.89 20.57
C THR A 9 -15.91 -42.77 19.08
N GLY A 10 -16.47 -41.65 18.63
CA GLY A 10 -16.50 -41.29 17.19
C GLY A 10 -15.20 -40.62 16.82
N ILE A 11 -14.43 -41.29 15.98
CA ILE A 11 -13.24 -40.75 15.33
C ILE A 11 -13.70 -39.80 14.26
N VAL A 12 -13.46 -38.50 14.43
CA VAL A 12 -13.50 -37.49 13.37
C VAL A 12 -12.07 -37.22 12.93
N MET A 13 -11.61 -37.99 11.99
CA MET A 13 -10.44 -37.65 11.17
C MET A 13 -10.93 -37.31 9.77
N LEU A 14 -10.38 -36.29 9.18
CA LEU A 14 -10.40 -35.74 7.83
C LEU A 14 -11.17 -34.41 7.64
N SER A 15 -10.43 -33.33 7.85
CA SER A 15 -10.59 -32.13 7.01
C SER A 15 -9.43 -31.12 7.12
N ALA A 16 -8.29 -31.46 7.74
CA ALA A 16 -7.17 -30.52 7.88
C ALA A 16 -6.33 -30.34 6.60
N SER A 17 -6.32 -31.31 5.68
CA SER A 17 -5.41 -31.27 4.53
C SER A 17 -5.86 -30.34 3.39
N ALA A 18 -7.17 -30.16 3.20
CA ALA A 18 -7.69 -29.31 2.13
C ALA A 18 -7.58 -27.82 2.48
N SER A 19 -7.74 -27.46 3.76
CA SER A 19 -7.63 -26.08 4.23
C SER A 19 -6.19 -25.56 4.20
N ILE A 20 -5.22 -26.40 4.50
CA ILE A 20 -3.79 -26.04 4.44
C ILE A 20 -3.35 -25.82 2.99
N LEU A 21 -3.78 -26.67 2.05
CA LEU A 21 -3.47 -26.51 0.62
C LEU A 21 -4.15 -25.29 -0.02
N ALA A 22 -5.34 -24.92 0.42
CA ALA A 22 -6.03 -23.72 -0.06
C ALA A 22 -5.38 -22.45 0.49
N ALA A 23 -5.04 -22.42 1.78
CA ALA A 23 -4.34 -21.30 2.42
C ALA A 23 -2.94 -21.08 1.80
N ASP A 24 -2.21 -22.15 1.50
CA ASP A 24 -0.88 -22.07 0.89
C ASP A 24 -0.96 -21.55 -0.57
N LYS A 25 -1.96 -21.96 -1.34
CA LYS A 25 -2.20 -21.44 -2.70
C LYS A 25 -2.58 -19.97 -2.70
N THR A 26 -3.41 -19.52 -1.78
CA THR A 26 -3.83 -18.11 -1.66
C THR A 26 -2.64 -17.25 -1.27
N ALA A 27 -1.88 -17.64 -0.24
CA ALA A 27 -0.67 -16.93 0.19
C ALA A 27 0.41 -16.88 -0.90
N GLN A 28 0.52 -17.93 -1.72
CA GLN A 28 1.48 -17.97 -2.84
C GLN A 28 1.04 -17.08 -4.00
N THR A 29 -0.25 -16.98 -4.28
CA THR A 29 -0.81 -16.07 -5.29
C THR A 29 -0.57 -14.62 -4.88
N ASP A 30 -0.81 -14.27 -3.62
CA ASP A 30 -0.55 -12.94 -3.06
C ASP A 30 0.92 -12.56 -3.18
N THR A 31 1.84 -13.50 -2.97
CA THR A 31 3.29 -13.27 -3.11
C THR A 31 3.69 -12.92 -4.56
N TYR A 32 3.10 -13.54 -5.57
CA TYR A 32 3.39 -13.21 -6.97
C TYR A 32 2.76 -11.90 -7.40
N GLN A 33 1.56 -11.56 -6.92
CA GLN A 33 0.94 -10.26 -7.16
C GLN A 33 1.74 -9.14 -6.49
N GLN A 34 2.22 -9.36 -5.27
CA GLN A 34 3.10 -8.41 -4.58
C GLN A 34 4.42 -8.22 -5.33
N ALA A 35 5.04 -9.30 -5.82
CA ALA A 35 6.25 -9.21 -6.64
C ALA A 35 6.00 -8.48 -7.97
N TYR A 36 4.82 -8.62 -8.56
CA TYR A 36 4.42 -7.85 -9.73
C TYR A 36 4.24 -6.36 -9.42
N ALA A 37 3.62 -6.02 -8.29
CA ALA A 37 3.49 -4.63 -7.84
C ALA A 37 4.86 -3.96 -7.63
N ILE A 38 5.83 -4.69 -7.07
CA ILE A 38 7.22 -4.21 -6.92
C ILE A 38 7.89 -4.06 -8.30
N HIS A 39 7.70 -5.03 -9.21
CA HIS A 39 8.20 -4.90 -10.58
C HIS A 39 7.65 -3.65 -11.28
N ALA A 40 6.34 -3.37 -11.13
CA ALA A 40 5.71 -2.19 -11.69
C ALA A 40 6.29 -0.87 -11.13
N LEU A 41 6.79 -0.86 -9.90
CA LEU A 41 7.47 0.28 -9.31
C LEU A 41 8.73 0.69 -10.10
N TYR A 42 9.45 -0.30 -10.63
CA TYR A 42 10.67 -0.08 -11.42
C TYR A 42 10.41 0.12 -12.92
N HIS A 43 9.17 -0.15 -13.38
CA HIS A 43 8.75 -0.03 -14.78
C HIS A 43 7.48 0.84 -14.93
N PRO A 44 7.50 2.11 -14.50
CA PRO A 44 6.28 2.94 -14.39
C PRO A 44 5.63 3.28 -15.76
N GLY A 45 6.36 3.10 -16.88
CA GLY A 45 5.82 3.34 -18.23
C GLY A 45 4.90 2.24 -18.77
N ASN A 46 4.91 1.06 -18.16
CA ASN A 46 4.15 -0.09 -18.63
C ASN A 46 2.76 -0.12 -17.97
N LYS A 47 1.74 0.45 -18.64
CA LYS A 47 0.38 0.48 -18.08
C LYS A 47 -0.30 -0.89 -18.02
N GLN A 48 -0.09 -1.74 -19.03
CA GLN A 48 -0.64 -3.11 -19.11
C GLN A 48 0.37 -4.01 -19.82
N PRO A 49 1.46 -4.41 -19.17
CA PRO A 49 2.48 -5.23 -19.81
C PRO A 49 1.96 -6.66 -20.00
N SER A 50 2.36 -7.30 -21.12
CA SER A 50 2.10 -8.72 -21.30
C SER A 50 2.88 -9.57 -20.30
N ALA A 51 2.37 -10.75 -19.95
CA ALA A 51 3.06 -11.71 -19.08
C ALA A 51 4.49 -12.04 -19.58
N THR A 52 4.67 -12.10 -20.89
CA THR A 52 5.98 -12.33 -21.51
C THR A 52 6.93 -11.18 -21.25
N LEU A 53 6.48 -9.93 -21.42
CA LEU A 53 7.29 -8.74 -21.17
C LEU A 53 7.70 -8.66 -19.70
N VAL A 54 6.76 -8.85 -18.77
CA VAL A 54 7.05 -8.89 -17.31
C VAL A 54 8.09 -9.96 -16.99
N THR A 55 7.93 -11.17 -17.54
CA THR A 55 8.89 -12.28 -17.34
C THR A 55 10.29 -11.92 -17.83
N GLN A 56 10.40 -11.28 -18.98
CA GLN A 56 11.69 -10.86 -19.55
C GLN A 56 12.33 -9.76 -18.70
N GLN A 57 11.59 -8.70 -18.42
CA GLN A 57 12.08 -7.57 -17.62
C GLN A 57 12.49 -8.02 -16.21
N TYR A 58 11.65 -8.80 -15.54
CA TYR A 58 11.97 -9.35 -14.23
C TYR A 58 13.27 -10.17 -14.25
N THR A 59 13.45 -11.03 -15.26
CA THR A 59 14.68 -11.82 -15.40
C THR A 59 15.90 -10.93 -15.63
N GLN A 60 15.75 -9.87 -16.43
CA GLN A 60 16.82 -8.92 -16.74
C GLN A 60 17.19 -8.06 -15.53
N ASP A 61 16.21 -7.60 -14.76
CA ASP A 61 16.42 -6.80 -13.54
C ASP A 61 17.36 -7.50 -12.54
N TYR A 62 17.25 -8.82 -12.44
CA TYR A 62 18.06 -9.61 -11.53
C TYR A 62 19.35 -10.18 -12.14
N ALA A 63 19.66 -9.89 -13.40
CA ALA A 63 20.85 -10.43 -14.05
C ALA A 63 22.14 -9.97 -13.36
N ALA A 64 22.19 -8.71 -12.91
CA ALA A 64 23.34 -8.15 -12.21
C ALA A 64 23.67 -8.85 -10.89
N LEU A 65 22.66 -9.44 -10.22
CA LEU A 65 22.84 -10.18 -8.98
C LEU A 65 23.76 -11.41 -9.13
N PHE A 66 23.87 -11.93 -10.35
CA PHE A 66 24.65 -13.12 -10.67
C PHE A 66 25.93 -12.81 -11.47
N SER A 67 26.31 -11.54 -11.63
CA SER A 67 27.49 -11.16 -12.43
C SER A 67 28.80 -11.74 -11.89
N ASN A 68 28.94 -11.83 -10.56
CA ASN A 68 30.14 -12.28 -9.89
C ASN A 68 29.98 -13.59 -9.09
N THR A 69 28.78 -14.20 -9.12
CA THR A 69 28.49 -15.42 -8.37
C THR A 69 27.43 -16.27 -9.06
N LYS A 70 27.52 -17.59 -8.90
CA LYS A 70 26.48 -18.51 -9.37
C LYS A 70 25.40 -18.77 -8.31
N LYS A 71 25.68 -18.43 -7.05
CA LYS A 71 24.78 -18.67 -5.92
C LYS A 71 24.67 -17.40 -5.08
N VAL A 72 23.48 -17.02 -4.74
CA VAL A 72 23.15 -15.81 -3.99
C VAL A 72 22.45 -16.20 -2.69
N THR A 73 22.91 -15.66 -1.57
CA THR A 73 22.31 -15.83 -0.23
C THR A 73 21.14 -14.86 -0.02
N ALA A 74 20.36 -15.08 1.03
CA ALA A 74 19.28 -14.19 1.43
C ALA A 74 19.78 -12.76 1.72
N GLU A 75 20.93 -12.63 2.37
CA GLU A 75 21.54 -11.35 2.69
C GLU A 75 21.95 -10.58 1.42
N GLN A 76 22.62 -11.25 0.48
CA GLN A 76 23.01 -10.64 -0.80
C GLN A 76 21.77 -10.21 -1.61
N PHE A 77 20.70 -11.00 -1.57
CA PHE A 77 19.45 -10.66 -2.22
C PHE A 77 18.81 -9.43 -1.56
N ALA A 78 18.74 -9.38 -0.22
CA ALA A 78 18.20 -8.23 0.50
C ALA A 78 19.00 -6.94 0.25
N GLN A 79 20.35 -7.02 0.22
CA GLN A 79 21.21 -5.89 -0.12
C GLN A 79 20.98 -5.39 -1.55
N PHE A 80 20.78 -6.31 -2.48
CA PHE A 80 20.47 -5.97 -3.87
C PHE A 80 19.12 -5.26 -3.99
N GLU A 81 18.08 -5.77 -3.33
CA GLU A 81 16.76 -5.12 -3.32
C GLU A 81 16.81 -3.73 -2.67
N GLN A 82 17.55 -3.58 -1.57
CA GLN A 82 17.75 -2.27 -0.94
C GLN A 82 18.44 -1.28 -1.88
N ALA A 83 19.52 -1.70 -2.54
CA ALA A 83 20.24 -0.85 -3.48
C ALA A 83 19.39 -0.40 -4.69
N ARG A 84 18.42 -1.23 -5.11
CA ARG A 84 17.42 -0.87 -6.14
C ARG A 84 16.39 0.11 -5.60
N LEU A 85 16.00 -0.04 -4.35
CA LEU A 85 14.97 0.77 -3.71
C LEU A 85 15.45 2.18 -3.36
N ASP A 86 16.68 2.35 -2.91
CA ASP A 86 17.23 3.62 -2.44
C ASP A 86 17.03 4.81 -3.41
N PRO A 87 17.33 4.70 -4.71
CA PRO A 87 17.09 5.80 -5.65
C PRO A 87 15.59 6.13 -5.80
N VAL A 88 14.71 5.13 -5.70
CA VAL A 88 13.26 5.33 -5.74
C VAL A 88 12.79 6.10 -4.49
N LEU A 89 13.27 5.74 -3.31
CA LEU A 89 12.94 6.44 -2.06
C LEU A 89 13.39 7.90 -2.12
N LYS A 90 14.61 8.16 -2.60
CA LYS A 90 15.14 9.50 -2.78
C LYS A 90 14.27 10.33 -3.74
N GLN A 91 13.97 9.79 -4.90
CA GLN A 91 13.12 10.46 -5.89
C GLN A 91 11.71 10.75 -5.35
N ARG A 92 11.11 9.77 -4.63
CA ARG A 92 9.80 9.95 -4.00
C ARG A 92 9.81 11.09 -2.99
N ARG A 93 10.85 11.16 -2.17
CA ARG A 93 11.00 12.24 -1.18
C ARG A 93 11.10 13.61 -1.84
N GLU A 94 11.92 13.74 -2.87
CA GLU A 94 12.07 14.99 -3.65
C GLU A 94 10.75 15.40 -4.31
N MET A 95 10.02 14.44 -4.89
CA MET A 95 8.71 14.70 -5.49
C MET A 95 7.67 15.09 -4.44
N SER A 96 7.68 14.46 -3.28
CA SER A 96 6.75 14.75 -2.19
C SER A 96 6.96 16.15 -1.61
N LEU A 97 8.22 16.59 -1.49
CA LEU A 97 8.53 17.96 -1.10
C LEU A 97 7.95 18.99 -2.10
N LYS A 98 8.15 18.76 -3.40
CA LYS A 98 7.56 19.62 -4.44
C LYS A 98 6.02 19.61 -4.38
N GLN A 99 5.43 18.43 -4.17
CA GLN A 99 3.98 18.31 -4.02
C GLN A 99 3.44 19.02 -2.78
N ALA A 100 4.18 19.05 -1.67
CA ALA A 100 3.77 19.76 -0.47
C ALA A 100 3.59 21.27 -0.76
N HIS A 101 4.57 21.90 -1.41
CA HIS A 101 4.48 23.30 -1.84
C HIS A 101 3.29 23.56 -2.77
N VAL A 102 3.12 22.71 -3.79
CA VAL A 102 1.98 22.82 -4.72
C VAL A 102 0.64 22.69 -4.00
N ARG A 103 0.53 21.73 -3.07
CA ARG A 103 -0.70 21.52 -2.29
C ARG A 103 -1.02 22.69 -1.38
N TYR A 104 -0.02 23.26 -0.70
CA TYR A 104 -0.22 24.49 0.06
C TYR A 104 -0.84 25.58 -0.81
N GLY A 105 -0.25 25.86 -1.98
CA GLY A 105 -0.78 26.86 -2.89
C GLY A 105 -2.17 26.55 -3.48
N ILE A 106 -2.63 25.29 -3.44
CA ILE A 106 -4.02 24.91 -3.82
C ILE A 106 -4.98 25.14 -2.64
N LEU A 107 -4.54 24.92 -1.42
CA LEU A 107 -5.31 25.11 -0.19
C LEU A 107 -5.51 26.58 0.13
N ASP A 108 -4.45 27.38 0.07
CA ASP A 108 -4.49 28.85 0.15
C ASP A 108 -5.20 29.41 -1.09
N LYS A 109 -6.53 29.51 -1.01
CA LYS A 109 -7.38 29.99 -2.11
C LYS A 109 -7.32 31.49 -2.30
N THR A 110 -7.11 32.22 -1.23
CA THR A 110 -7.01 33.68 -1.22
C THR A 110 -5.67 34.18 -1.76
N LYS A 111 -4.65 33.30 -1.80
CA LYS A 111 -3.29 33.61 -2.24
C LYS A 111 -2.59 34.68 -1.39
N ASP A 112 -2.96 34.75 -0.14
CA ASP A 112 -2.36 35.69 0.82
C ASP A 112 -1.23 35.07 1.67
N GLN A 113 -0.84 33.84 1.34
CA GLN A 113 0.20 33.03 2.04
C GLN A 113 -0.18 32.71 3.50
N LYS A 114 -1.47 32.67 3.78
CA LYS A 114 -2.04 32.36 5.09
C LYS A 114 -3.11 31.28 4.91
N LEU A 115 -2.79 30.04 5.20
CA LEU A 115 -3.79 29.00 5.17
C LEU A 115 -4.64 29.08 6.45
N THR A 116 -5.88 29.43 6.30
CA THR A 116 -6.87 29.50 7.38
C THR A 116 -7.56 28.15 7.58
N LEU A 117 -8.08 27.92 8.80
CA LEU A 117 -8.89 26.73 9.10
C LEU A 117 -10.06 26.59 8.11
N LYS A 118 -10.70 27.70 7.74
CA LYS A 118 -11.82 27.71 6.79
C LYS A 118 -11.40 27.18 5.39
N GLU A 119 -10.26 27.59 4.88
CA GLU A 119 -9.74 27.10 3.60
C GLU A 119 -9.37 25.63 3.67
N PHE A 120 -8.77 25.22 4.80
CA PHE A 120 -8.41 23.83 5.03
C PHE A 120 -9.66 22.92 5.13
N GLN A 121 -10.71 23.34 5.86
CA GLN A 121 -12.00 22.66 5.96
C GLN A 121 -12.68 22.56 4.58
N ALA A 122 -12.73 23.64 3.81
CA ALA A 122 -13.33 23.63 2.47
C ALA A 122 -12.68 22.60 1.52
N SER A 123 -11.38 22.36 1.69
CA SER A 123 -10.69 21.26 0.99
C SER A 123 -11.13 19.88 1.50
N GLY A 124 -11.40 19.78 2.81
CA GLY A 124 -11.95 18.57 3.44
C GLY A 124 -13.35 18.26 2.92
N GLU A 125 -14.25 19.23 2.95
CA GLU A 125 -15.63 19.09 2.41
C GLU A 125 -15.60 18.54 0.99
N LYS A 126 -14.81 19.13 0.10
CA LYS A 126 -14.66 18.66 -1.27
C LYS A 126 -14.15 17.20 -1.35
N THR A 127 -13.29 16.79 -0.43
CA THR A 127 -12.82 15.39 -0.37
C THR A 127 -13.94 14.47 0.11
N PHE A 128 -14.69 14.87 1.12
CA PHE A 128 -15.85 14.14 1.62
C PHE A 128 -16.89 13.93 0.53
N ASP A 129 -17.28 15.00 -0.18
CA ASP A 129 -18.24 14.97 -1.30
C ASP A 129 -17.82 14.00 -2.41
N GLY A 130 -16.53 13.76 -2.58
CA GLY A 130 -16.02 12.78 -3.54
C GLY A 130 -16.32 11.32 -3.16
N PHE A 131 -16.56 11.03 -1.90
CA PHE A 131 -16.90 9.70 -1.38
C PHE A 131 -18.40 9.55 -1.06
N ASP A 132 -19.10 10.63 -0.72
CA ASP A 132 -20.54 10.71 -0.48
C ASP A 132 -21.27 10.75 -1.83
N GLN A 133 -21.60 9.57 -2.35
CA GLN A 133 -22.13 9.43 -3.72
C GLN A 133 -23.61 9.80 -3.81
N ASN A 134 -24.38 9.65 -2.73
CA ASN A 134 -25.81 10.00 -2.66
C ASN A 134 -26.05 11.40 -2.08
N GLN A 135 -25.01 12.07 -1.58
CA GLN A 135 -25.04 13.41 -1.01
C GLN A 135 -25.96 13.55 0.22
N ASP A 136 -26.04 12.51 1.05
CA ASP A 136 -26.84 12.50 2.28
C ASP A 136 -26.06 12.96 3.53
N GLY A 137 -24.77 13.26 3.39
CA GLY A 137 -23.87 13.67 4.48
C GLY A 137 -23.30 12.52 5.29
N LEU A 138 -23.47 11.27 4.81
CA LEU A 138 -22.93 10.06 5.39
C LEU A 138 -22.16 9.28 4.34
N ILE A 139 -20.94 8.89 4.64
CA ILE A 139 -20.20 7.91 3.83
C ILE A 139 -20.39 6.53 4.46
N ASN A 140 -21.05 5.61 3.74
CA ASN A 140 -21.44 4.30 4.22
C ASN A 140 -21.45 3.22 3.11
N ALA A 141 -22.02 2.04 3.41
CA ALA A 141 -22.07 0.93 2.44
C ALA A 141 -22.96 1.22 1.21
N GLU A 142 -23.86 2.20 1.28
CA GLU A 142 -24.66 2.61 0.13
C GLU A 142 -23.80 3.35 -0.90
N ASP A 143 -22.94 4.27 -0.45
CA ASP A 143 -21.98 4.95 -1.30
C ASP A 143 -21.00 3.96 -1.96
N ALA A 144 -20.58 2.93 -1.22
CA ALA A 144 -19.76 1.88 -1.79
C ALA A 144 -20.44 1.13 -2.95
N LYS A 145 -21.77 0.93 -2.86
CA LYS A 145 -22.57 0.33 -3.94
C LYS A 145 -22.73 1.28 -5.12
N LEU A 146 -22.98 2.55 -4.86
CA LEU A 146 -23.15 3.58 -5.90
C LEU A 146 -21.83 3.86 -6.64
N ALA A 147 -20.71 3.90 -5.94
CA ALA A 147 -19.40 4.05 -6.53
C ALA A 147 -19.02 2.89 -7.47
N GLY A 148 -19.59 1.70 -7.26
CA GLY A 148 -19.33 0.51 -8.06
C GLY A 148 -17.85 0.10 -8.04
N ALA A 149 -17.39 -0.52 -9.15
CA ALA A 149 -15.98 -0.88 -9.33
C ALA A 149 -15.09 0.35 -9.62
N ASN A 150 -15.67 1.48 -10.01
CA ASN A 150 -14.97 2.75 -10.17
C ASN A 150 -14.84 3.46 -8.83
N THR A 151 -13.87 3.07 -8.07
CA THR A 151 -13.48 3.77 -6.86
C THR A 151 -12.75 5.05 -7.26
N GLY A 152 -13.57 6.09 -7.51
CA GLY A 152 -13.22 7.27 -8.27
C GLY A 152 -12.32 8.26 -7.58
N THR A 153 -11.15 7.92 -7.17
CA THR A 153 -10.14 8.92 -6.89
C THR A 153 -8.81 8.49 -7.48
N HIS A 154 -8.56 9.05 -8.60
CA HIS A 154 -7.29 9.41 -9.24
C HIS A 154 -6.20 8.37 -9.45
N ASP A 155 -6.07 7.28 -8.76
CA ASP A 155 -4.93 6.39 -8.98
C ASP A 155 -5.27 4.91 -8.76
N GLY A 156 -6.08 4.34 -9.63
CA GLY A 156 -6.20 2.88 -9.77
C GLY A 156 -4.87 2.17 -10.09
N PHE A 157 -3.78 2.94 -10.14
CA PHE A 157 -2.41 2.48 -10.45
C PHE A 157 -1.40 2.70 -9.34
N ARG A 158 -1.77 3.24 -8.20
CA ARG A 158 -0.85 3.18 -7.08
C ARG A 158 -0.85 1.76 -6.55
N ALA A 159 0.10 0.97 -7.03
CA ALA A 159 0.44 -0.26 -6.34
C ALA A 159 0.51 0.08 -4.84
N LYS A 160 -0.33 -0.56 -4.01
CA LYS A 160 -0.37 -0.34 -2.56
C LYS A 160 0.89 -0.93 -1.92
N LEU A 161 2.02 -0.31 -2.26
CA LEU A 161 3.29 -0.67 -1.65
C LEU A 161 3.42 0.03 -0.30
N PRO A 162 4.08 -0.59 0.67
CA PRO A 162 4.26 -0.02 2.00
C PRO A 162 4.86 1.39 2.03
N ILE A 163 5.66 1.73 1.02
CA ILE A 163 6.28 3.05 0.83
C ILE A 163 5.33 4.11 0.25
N SER A 164 4.08 3.76 -0.04
CA SER A 164 3.08 4.70 -0.54
C SER A 164 2.41 5.40 0.64
N MET A 165 2.12 6.71 0.48
CA MET A 165 1.35 7.42 1.51
C MET A 165 -0.03 6.79 1.64
N PRO A 166 -0.48 6.48 2.86
CA PRO A 166 -1.81 5.93 3.09
C PRO A 166 -2.85 7.01 2.75
N MET A 167 -3.64 6.72 1.74
CA MET A 167 -4.80 7.53 1.34
C MET A 167 -5.92 6.57 0.97
N PRO A 168 -7.15 6.82 1.44
CA PRO A 168 -8.28 5.99 1.04
C PRO A 168 -8.51 6.12 -0.46
N SER A 169 -8.65 5.00 -1.14
CA SER A 169 -8.93 4.93 -2.57
C SER A 169 -10.37 4.51 -2.88
N ASN A 170 -11.11 4.15 -1.84
CA ASN A 170 -12.51 3.74 -1.94
C ASN A 170 -13.26 4.02 -0.63
N VAL A 171 -14.58 3.91 -0.66
CA VAL A 171 -15.47 4.17 0.48
C VAL A 171 -15.11 3.32 1.70
N ASN A 172 -14.83 2.02 1.52
CA ASN A 172 -14.51 1.13 2.63
C ASN A 172 -13.19 1.54 3.34
N GLU A 173 -12.19 1.95 2.58
CA GLU A 173 -10.93 2.47 3.14
C GLU A 173 -11.12 3.81 3.83
N PHE A 174 -12.01 4.67 3.30
CA PHE A 174 -12.37 5.93 3.94
C PHE A 174 -13.03 5.69 5.30
N ILE A 175 -14.00 4.75 5.36
CA ILE A 175 -14.64 4.35 6.61
C ILE A 175 -13.62 3.74 7.59
N ALA A 176 -12.74 2.85 7.11
CA ALA A 176 -11.71 2.25 7.96
C ALA A 176 -10.77 3.29 8.57
N GLN A 177 -10.45 4.36 7.84
CA GLN A 177 -9.54 5.41 8.29
C GLN A 177 -10.21 6.42 9.23
N TYR A 178 -11.45 6.82 8.95
CA TYR A 178 -12.11 7.93 9.65
C TYR A 178 -13.33 7.52 10.50
N GLY A 179 -13.80 6.30 10.37
CA GLY A 179 -15.02 5.81 11.06
C GLY A 179 -14.83 5.54 12.54
N GLN A 180 -13.60 5.44 13.06
CA GLN A 180 -13.34 5.18 14.48
C GLN A 180 -14.08 3.95 15.03
N GLY A 181 -14.12 2.87 14.24
CA GLY A 181 -14.83 1.62 14.58
C GLY A 181 -16.31 1.60 14.18
N LYS A 182 -16.88 2.71 13.70
CA LYS A 182 -18.21 2.76 13.08
C LYS A 182 -18.14 2.22 11.65
N ASN A 183 -19.27 1.80 11.10
CA ASN A 183 -19.41 1.38 9.70
C ASN A 183 -19.83 2.54 8.76
N TYR A 184 -19.68 3.77 9.22
CA TYR A 184 -19.95 4.99 8.49
C TYR A 184 -19.05 6.14 8.96
N VAL A 185 -18.99 7.22 8.18
CA VAL A 185 -18.33 8.47 8.53
C VAL A 185 -19.28 9.62 8.23
N THR A 186 -19.50 10.51 9.19
CA THR A 186 -20.22 11.77 8.97
C THR A 186 -19.25 12.85 8.50
N LEU A 187 -19.73 13.90 7.84
CA LEU A 187 -18.92 15.08 7.54
C LEU A 187 -18.29 15.65 8.83
N GLY A 188 -19.02 15.68 9.94
CA GLY A 188 -18.51 16.15 11.23
C GLY A 188 -17.36 15.29 11.77
N ASP A 189 -17.44 13.96 11.69
CA ASP A 189 -16.33 13.06 12.07
C ASP A 189 -15.06 13.37 11.24
N TYR A 190 -15.24 13.50 9.94
CA TYR A 190 -14.13 13.77 9.02
C TYR A 190 -13.51 15.15 9.24
N LEU A 191 -14.34 16.21 9.35
CA LEU A 191 -13.84 17.56 9.62
C LEU A 191 -13.16 17.65 10.98
N THR A 192 -13.66 16.97 12.02
CA THR A 192 -12.99 16.91 13.33
C THR A 192 -11.57 16.33 13.21
N ALA A 193 -11.39 15.26 12.43
CA ALA A 193 -10.05 14.72 12.18
C ALA A 193 -9.16 15.69 11.40
N ARG A 194 -9.73 16.44 10.48
CA ARG A 194 -9.04 17.46 9.69
C ARG A 194 -8.64 18.66 10.56
N ASP A 195 -9.53 19.14 11.41
CA ASP A 195 -9.28 20.25 12.32
C ASP A 195 -8.14 19.92 13.29
N LYS A 196 -8.14 18.70 13.82
CA LYS A 196 -7.02 18.20 14.62
C LYS A 196 -5.71 18.30 13.85
N GLN A 197 -5.67 17.83 12.60
CA GLN A 197 -4.49 17.94 11.75
C GLN A 197 -4.07 19.41 11.55
N TYR A 198 -5.02 20.31 11.31
CA TYR A 198 -4.74 21.73 11.15
C TYR A 198 -4.04 22.34 12.38
N PHE A 199 -4.59 22.11 13.58
CA PHE A 199 -4.03 22.62 14.82
C PHE A 199 -2.70 21.95 15.21
N GLU A 200 -2.46 20.71 14.79
CA GLU A 200 -1.15 20.06 14.93
C GLU A 200 -0.10 20.65 13.95
N THR A 201 -0.55 21.18 12.82
CA THR A 201 0.30 21.82 11.81
C THR A 201 0.66 23.26 12.22
N ASP A 202 -0.27 23.99 12.85
CA ASP A 202 -0.08 25.33 13.41
C ASP A 202 0.81 25.24 14.65
N THR A 203 2.12 25.26 14.45
CA THR A 203 3.11 25.02 15.52
C THR A 203 3.30 26.21 16.45
N ASN A 204 3.05 27.43 15.95
CA ASN A 204 3.16 28.67 16.72
C ASN A 204 1.84 29.08 17.39
N GLN A 205 0.72 28.38 17.08
CA GLN A 205 -0.61 28.57 17.63
C GLN A 205 -1.22 29.97 17.39
N ASP A 206 -0.89 30.57 16.25
CA ASP A 206 -1.45 31.86 15.83
C ASP A 206 -2.73 31.73 15.00
N LEU A 207 -3.25 30.51 14.83
CA LEU A 207 -4.44 30.14 14.06
C LEU A 207 -4.29 30.32 12.54
N ILE A 208 -3.07 30.46 12.06
CA ILE A 208 -2.72 30.53 10.65
C ILE A 208 -1.63 29.50 10.37
N VAL A 209 -1.82 28.68 9.39
CA VAL A 209 -0.77 27.76 8.93
C VAL A 209 0.00 28.41 7.79
N THR A 210 1.28 28.66 8.01
CA THR A 210 2.22 29.14 6.99
C THR A 210 2.61 28.01 6.03
N GLU A 211 3.17 28.36 4.87
CA GLU A 211 3.71 27.36 3.94
C GLU A 211 4.79 26.48 4.59
N GLN A 212 5.66 27.08 5.41
CA GLN A 212 6.72 26.34 6.08
C GLN A 212 6.13 25.30 7.05
N GLU A 213 5.18 25.67 7.90
CA GLU A 213 4.53 24.76 8.85
C GLU A 213 3.82 23.62 8.12
N TYR A 214 3.11 23.92 7.02
CA TYR A 214 2.44 22.92 6.22
C TYR A 214 3.42 21.93 5.58
N VAL A 215 4.50 22.44 5.01
CA VAL A 215 5.52 21.61 4.35
C VAL A 215 6.26 20.76 5.38
N ASP A 216 6.60 21.31 6.53
CA ASP A 216 7.30 20.60 7.60
C ASP A 216 6.45 19.45 8.18
N GLU A 217 5.15 19.68 8.46
CA GLU A 217 4.23 18.63 8.91
C GLU A 217 4.08 17.56 7.86
N PHE A 218 3.83 17.97 6.60
CA PHE A 218 3.66 17.03 5.50
C PHE A 218 4.89 16.14 5.32
N MET A 219 6.08 16.72 5.31
CA MET A 219 7.33 15.98 5.14
C MET A 219 7.67 15.12 6.34
N GLN A 220 7.39 15.57 7.57
CA GLN A 220 7.59 14.75 8.76
C GLN A 220 6.71 13.50 8.74
N ARG A 221 5.44 13.62 8.36
CA ARG A 221 4.52 12.50 8.20
C ARG A 221 4.94 11.59 7.05
N PHE A 222 5.37 12.17 5.94
CA PHE A 222 5.91 11.44 4.80
C PHE A 222 7.15 10.62 5.20
N ASP A 223 8.12 11.22 5.85
CA ASP A 223 9.37 10.56 6.24
C ASP A 223 9.13 9.43 7.26
N ARG A 224 8.20 9.61 8.21
CA ARG A 224 7.78 8.52 9.13
C ARG A 224 7.16 7.34 8.36
N ASN A 225 6.26 7.62 7.41
CA ASN A 225 5.65 6.58 6.58
C ASN A 225 6.69 5.87 5.72
N LEU A 226 7.61 6.62 5.13
CA LEU A 226 8.66 6.07 4.29
C LEU A 226 9.59 5.15 5.08
N ALA A 227 9.97 5.51 6.30
CA ALA A 227 10.80 4.68 7.17
C ALA A 227 10.11 3.36 7.51
N THR A 228 8.84 3.42 7.94
CA THR A 228 8.03 2.21 8.21
C THR A 228 7.87 1.35 6.96
N GLY A 229 7.53 1.99 5.83
CA GLY A 229 7.37 1.30 4.56
C GLY A 229 8.66 0.64 4.06
N THR A 230 9.81 1.26 4.27
CA THR A 230 11.12 0.69 3.92
C THR A 230 11.39 -0.60 4.70
N THR A 231 11.10 -0.62 6.00
CA THR A 231 11.21 -1.85 6.82
C THR A 231 10.30 -2.95 6.26
N GLN A 232 9.07 -2.64 5.93
CA GLN A 232 8.14 -3.61 5.34
C GLN A 232 8.60 -4.08 3.95
N MET A 233 9.21 -3.23 3.13
CA MET A 233 9.79 -3.64 1.85
C MET A 233 10.95 -4.63 2.03
N GLN A 234 11.77 -4.47 3.08
CA GLN A 234 12.83 -5.44 3.43
C GLN A 234 12.25 -6.80 3.86
N GLU A 235 11.17 -6.80 4.64
CA GLU A 235 10.44 -8.03 5.00
C GLU A 235 9.90 -8.74 3.75
N ILE A 236 9.31 -7.98 2.83
CA ILE A 236 8.81 -8.49 1.55
C ILE A 236 9.96 -9.09 0.72
N ALA A 237 11.12 -8.44 0.65
CA ALA A 237 12.30 -8.99 -0.02
C ALA A 237 12.73 -10.34 0.59
N GLY A 238 12.68 -10.46 1.92
CA GLY A 238 12.93 -11.73 2.63
C GLY A 238 11.92 -12.83 2.27
N GLN A 239 10.64 -12.48 2.20
CA GLN A 239 9.57 -13.41 1.78
C GLN A 239 9.74 -13.83 0.32
N GLN A 240 10.07 -12.89 -0.56
CA GLN A 240 10.35 -13.12 -1.98
C GLN A 240 11.53 -14.07 -2.17
N PHE A 241 12.65 -13.86 -1.42
CA PHE A 241 13.77 -14.79 -1.43
C PHE A 241 13.33 -16.21 -1.05
N LYS A 242 12.57 -16.37 0.02
CA LYS A 242 12.04 -17.67 0.46
C LYS A 242 11.21 -18.36 -0.62
N ALA A 243 10.34 -17.60 -1.31
CA ALA A 243 9.51 -18.10 -2.40
C ALA A 243 10.34 -18.54 -3.62
N ILE A 244 11.41 -17.82 -3.95
CA ILE A 244 12.35 -18.16 -5.01
C ILE A 244 13.19 -19.38 -4.62
N ALA A 245 13.70 -19.42 -3.40
CA ALA A 245 14.63 -20.44 -2.90
C ALA A 245 13.97 -21.80 -2.68
N LYS A 246 12.65 -21.84 -2.39
CA LYS A 246 11.90 -23.09 -2.14
C LYS A 246 12.59 -24.01 -1.11
N GLY A 247 13.00 -23.43 0.01
CA GLY A 247 13.68 -24.13 1.09
C GLY A 247 15.20 -24.28 0.95
N LYS A 248 15.80 -23.83 -0.18
CA LYS A 248 17.25 -23.78 -0.32
C LYS A 248 17.83 -22.59 0.47
N THR A 249 19.11 -22.67 0.84
CA THR A 249 19.83 -21.55 1.48
C THR A 249 20.37 -20.53 0.48
N THR A 250 20.44 -20.86 -0.80
CA THR A 250 20.90 -19.99 -1.89
C THR A 250 20.02 -20.16 -3.11
N ILE A 251 19.95 -19.11 -3.94
CA ILE A 251 19.27 -19.12 -5.24
C ILE A 251 20.25 -19.01 -6.39
N GLN A 252 19.83 -19.40 -7.58
CA GLN A 252 20.58 -19.33 -8.83
C GLN A 252 19.76 -18.58 -9.89
N ALA A 253 20.36 -18.15 -10.98
CA ALA A 253 19.69 -17.44 -12.06
C ALA A 253 18.48 -18.19 -12.63
N ASN A 254 18.53 -19.54 -12.66
CA ASN A 254 17.39 -20.34 -13.11
C ASN A 254 16.21 -20.28 -12.12
N ASP A 255 16.45 -20.16 -10.81
CA ASP A 255 15.39 -20.00 -9.81
C ASP A 255 14.62 -18.69 -10.05
N ILE A 256 15.35 -17.59 -10.35
CA ILE A 256 14.77 -16.31 -10.77
C ILE A 256 13.92 -16.47 -12.03
N LYS A 257 14.41 -17.16 -13.07
CA LYS A 257 13.64 -17.38 -14.30
C LYS A 257 12.33 -18.12 -14.06
N GLN A 258 12.35 -19.11 -13.19
CA GLN A 258 11.13 -19.84 -12.83
C GLN A 258 10.14 -18.97 -12.05
N TYR A 259 10.65 -18.16 -11.13
CA TYR A 259 9.84 -17.22 -10.37
C TYR A 259 9.24 -16.12 -11.27
N ALA A 260 10.04 -15.54 -12.17
CA ALA A 260 9.63 -14.52 -13.14
C ALA A 260 8.42 -14.95 -13.99
N LYS A 261 8.36 -16.23 -14.39
CA LYS A 261 7.20 -16.78 -15.13
C LYS A 261 5.91 -16.68 -14.31
N LYS A 262 6.00 -16.92 -12.99
CA LYS A 262 4.84 -16.82 -12.09
C LYS A 262 4.41 -15.37 -11.88
N VAL A 263 5.39 -14.47 -11.73
CA VAL A 263 5.13 -13.02 -11.64
C VAL A 263 4.47 -12.52 -12.93
N GLY A 264 4.96 -12.94 -14.10
CA GLY A 264 4.34 -12.62 -15.39
C GLY A 264 2.90 -13.15 -15.53
N GLN A 265 2.60 -14.32 -14.99
CA GLN A 265 1.23 -14.85 -14.96
C GLN A 265 0.32 -14.04 -14.02
N ALA A 266 0.83 -13.54 -12.90
CA ALA A 266 0.09 -12.70 -11.97
C ALA A 266 -0.27 -11.31 -12.56
N SER A 267 0.49 -10.81 -13.54
CA SER A 267 0.18 -9.55 -14.22
C SER A 267 -1.06 -9.58 -15.12
N ALA A 268 -1.55 -10.77 -15.43
CA ALA A 268 -2.69 -10.99 -16.33
C ALA A 268 -4.02 -11.21 -15.59
N GLN A 269 -3.99 -11.17 -14.26
CA GLN A 269 -5.15 -11.27 -13.37
C GLN A 269 -5.56 -9.90 -12.86
#